data_fc3794307d7427efe2803cba5ecba711
#
_entry.id   fc3794307d7427efe2803cba5ecba711
#
_cell.length_a   1.000
_cell.length_b   1.000
_cell.length_c   1.000
_cell.angle_alpha   90.00
_cell.angle_beta   90.00
_cell.angle_gamma   90.00
#
_symmetry.space_group_name_H-M   'P 1'
#
loop_
_entity.id
_entity.type
_entity.pdbx_description
1 polymer ?
#
loop_
_entity_poly.entity_id
_entity_poly.type
_entity_poly.pdbx_seq_one_letter_code
_entity_poly.pdbx_strand_id
1 'polypeptide(L)'
;MVKKLLIIIILFSTLHAKDAFERHCVKCHAKLPASLHRMFFNYLLIYSSEKNTKEAIIYYLKAPDRDISMMSDLFLDTIGVKKATKLSDHQLKRAVDIYWQKYNVIDKIK
;
A
#
# COMPACT_ATOMS: atom_id res chain seq x y z
N MET A 1 -35.33 -15.07 -19.78
CA MET A 1 -35.46 -14.06 -18.70
C MET A 1 -34.56 -14.32 -17.52
N VAL A 2 -34.46 -15.56 -17.00
CA VAL A 2 -33.61 -15.90 -15.84
C VAL A 2 -32.12 -15.74 -16.15
N LYS A 3 -31.67 -15.96 -17.38
CA LYS A 3 -30.26 -15.81 -17.78
C LYS A 3 -29.77 -14.38 -17.77
N LYS A 4 -30.60 -13.40 -18.08
CA LYS A 4 -30.24 -11.98 -18.05
C LYS A 4 -30.10 -11.45 -16.60
N LEU A 5 -30.91 -11.95 -15.69
CA LEU A 5 -30.87 -11.61 -14.30
C LEU A 5 -29.58 -12.14 -13.61
N LEU A 6 -29.17 -13.36 -13.96
CA LEU A 6 -27.94 -13.97 -13.45
C LEU A 6 -26.69 -13.22 -13.88
N ILE A 7 -26.62 -12.73 -15.11
CA ILE A 7 -25.51 -11.95 -15.64
C ILE A 7 -25.38 -10.61 -14.90
N ILE A 8 -26.49 -9.96 -14.58
CA ILE A 8 -26.51 -8.70 -13.83
C ILE A 8 -25.99 -8.90 -12.41
N ILE A 9 -26.36 -10.00 -11.74
CA ILE A 9 -25.90 -10.32 -10.38
C ILE A 9 -24.39 -10.58 -10.35
N ILE A 10 -23.83 -11.26 -11.35
CA ILE A 10 -22.40 -11.52 -11.47
C ILE A 10 -21.61 -10.21 -11.68
N LEU A 11 -22.09 -9.29 -12.49
CA LEU A 11 -21.50 -7.98 -12.69
C LEU A 11 -21.49 -7.14 -11.40
N PHE A 12 -22.54 -7.19 -10.61
CA PHE A 12 -22.61 -6.49 -9.34
C PHE A 12 -21.62 -7.02 -8.31
N SER A 13 -21.38 -8.32 -8.26
CA SER A 13 -20.45 -8.91 -7.29
C SER A 13 -18.98 -8.59 -7.60
N THR A 14 -18.61 -8.32 -8.85
CA THR A 14 -17.25 -7.97 -9.24
C THR A 14 -16.91 -6.49 -8.99
N LEU A 15 -17.91 -5.61 -8.90
CA LEU A 15 -17.71 -4.16 -8.70
C LEU A 15 -17.34 -3.78 -7.26
N HIS A 16 -17.54 -4.67 -6.29
CA HIS A 16 -17.34 -4.38 -4.88
C HIS A 16 -16.15 -5.11 -4.24
N ALA A 17 -15.38 -5.87 -5.03
CA ALA A 17 -14.21 -6.59 -4.52
C ALA A 17 -13.05 -5.62 -4.27
N LYS A 18 -12.66 -5.45 -3.00
CA LYS A 18 -11.48 -4.69 -2.60
C LYS A 18 -10.25 -5.59 -2.65
N ASP A 19 -9.14 -5.08 -3.19
CA ASP A 19 -7.88 -5.81 -3.19
C ASP A 19 -7.17 -5.76 -1.82
N ALA A 20 -6.05 -6.48 -1.71
CA ALA A 20 -5.31 -6.55 -0.45
C ALA A 20 -4.76 -5.18 -0.02
N PHE A 21 -4.35 -4.34 -0.96
CA PHE A 21 -3.85 -3.01 -0.67
C PHE A 21 -4.95 -2.12 -0.08
N GLU A 22 -6.13 -2.10 -0.68
CA GLU A 22 -7.26 -1.32 -0.17
C GLU A 22 -7.70 -1.77 1.22
N ARG A 23 -7.79 -3.09 1.43
CA ARG A 23 -8.23 -3.65 2.72
C ARG A 23 -7.25 -3.40 3.84
N HIS A 24 -5.94 -3.51 3.58
CA HIS A 24 -4.92 -3.54 4.63
C HIS A 24 -4.17 -2.21 4.79
N CYS A 25 -4.18 -1.36 3.79
CA CYS A 25 -3.42 -0.11 3.79
C CYS A 25 -4.30 1.13 3.73
N VAL A 26 -5.14 1.24 2.70
CA VAL A 26 -5.93 2.45 2.44
C VAL A 26 -6.88 2.77 3.59
N LYS A 27 -7.49 1.75 4.18
CA LYS A 27 -8.48 1.94 5.25
C LYS A 27 -7.94 2.78 6.41
N CYS A 28 -6.71 2.53 6.85
CA CYS A 28 -6.08 3.27 7.94
C CYS A 28 -5.39 4.55 7.45
N HIS A 29 -4.67 4.46 6.32
CA HIS A 29 -3.87 5.57 5.80
C HIS A 29 -4.70 6.71 5.22
N ALA A 30 -5.96 6.48 4.84
CA ALA A 30 -6.84 7.53 4.36
C ALA A 30 -7.08 8.64 5.39
N LYS A 31 -6.89 8.36 6.67
CA LYS A 31 -7.09 9.31 7.77
C LYS A 31 -5.81 10.08 8.15
N LEU A 32 -4.67 9.74 7.57
CA LEU A 32 -3.40 10.38 7.90
C LEU A 32 -3.17 11.62 7.05
N PRO A 33 -2.40 12.61 7.56
CA PRO A 33 -2.09 13.82 6.81
C PRO A 33 -1.14 13.60 5.64
N ALA A 34 -0.42 12.47 5.58
CA ALA A 34 0.44 12.12 4.46
C ALA A 34 -0.20 11.00 3.65
N SER A 35 -0.24 11.15 2.33
CA SER A 35 -0.83 10.16 1.43
C SER A 35 0.11 8.98 1.19
N LEU A 36 -0.49 7.81 0.90
CA LEU A 36 0.27 6.64 0.48
C LEU A 36 1.06 6.88 -0.80
N HIS A 37 0.53 7.70 -1.71
CA HIS A 37 1.23 8.08 -2.94
C HIS A 37 2.53 8.83 -2.64
N ARG A 38 2.48 9.80 -1.73
CA ARG A 38 3.66 10.57 -1.32
C ARG A 38 4.67 9.70 -0.58
N MET A 39 4.21 8.84 0.30
CA MET A 39 5.06 7.86 0.99
C MET A 39 5.78 6.97 0.00
N PHE A 40 5.08 6.49 -1.03
CA PHE A 40 5.66 5.67 -2.10
C PHE A 40 6.81 6.40 -2.80
N PHE A 41 6.61 7.65 -3.19
CA PHE A 41 7.65 8.43 -3.85
C PHE A 41 8.88 8.64 -2.97
N ASN A 42 8.70 8.84 -1.69
CA ASN A 42 9.83 8.96 -0.76
C ASN A 42 10.68 7.68 -0.76
N TYR A 43 10.06 6.52 -0.75
CA TYR A 43 10.77 5.25 -0.87
C TYR A 43 11.46 5.10 -2.22
N LEU A 44 10.75 5.42 -3.31
CA LEU A 44 11.29 5.27 -4.65
C LEU A 44 12.50 6.15 -4.89
N LEU A 45 12.50 7.38 -4.38
CA LEU A 45 13.63 8.31 -4.50
C LEU A 45 14.91 7.78 -3.85
N ILE A 46 14.78 7.01 -2.78
CA ILE A 46 15.94 6.48 -2.05
C ILE A 46 16.39 5.13 -2.61
N TYR A 47 15.45 4.24 -2.88
CA TYR A 47 15.75 2.85 -3.23
C TYR A 47 15.79 2.59 -4.73
N SER A 48 15.12 3.40 -5.53
CA SER A 48 15.21 3.49 -7.00
C SER A 48 14.79 2.27 -7.82
N SER A 49 14.80 1.06 -7.25
CA SER A 49 14.41 -0.17 -7.96
C SER A 49 13.17 -0.79 -7.34
N GLU A 50 12.46 -1.61 -8.12
CA GLU A 50 11.29 -2.33 -7.63
C GLU A 50 11.64 -3.24 -6.45
N LYS A 51 12.67 -4.04 -6.61
CA LYS A 51 13.09 -4.99 -5.56
C LYS A 51 13.46 -4.28 -4.27
N ASN A 52 14.34 -3.29 -4.34
CA ASN A 52 14.83 -2.60 -3.15
C ASN A 52 13.73 -1.78 -2.47
N THR A 53 12.88 -1.13 -3.27
CA THR A 53 11.75 -0.36 -2.75
C THR A 53 10.77 -1.26 -2.00
N LYS A 54 10.37 -2.38 -2.59
CA LYS A 54 9.45 -3.33 -1.95
C LYS A 54 10.04 -3.92 -0.68
N GLU A 55 11.30 -4.33 -0.72
CA GLU A 55 11.98 -4.90 0.46
C GLU A 55 12.07 -3.88 1.60
N ALA A 56 12.36 -2.62 1.30
CA ALA A 56 12.44 -1.57 2.30
C ALA A 56 11.08 -1.30 2.95
N ILE A 57 10.01 -1.28 2.16
CA ILE A 57 8.65 -1.08 2.68
C ILE A 57 8.27 -2.26 3.59
N ILE A 58 8.50 -3.48 3.15
CA ILE A 58 8.20 -4.69 3.93
C ILE A 58 8.99 -4.70 5.24
N TYR A 59 10.27 -4.42 5.18
CA TYR A 59 11.12 -4.36 6.36
C TYR A 59 10.60 -3.35 7.38
N TYR A 60 10.26 -2.14 6.93
CA TYR A 60 9.71 -1.11 7.81
C TYR A 60 8.40 -1.55 8.45
N LEU A 61 7.49 -2.13 7.67
CA LEU A 61 6.18 -2.52 8.18
C LEU A 61 6.26 -3.65 9.21
N LYS A 62 7.25 -4.53 9.10
CA LYS A 62 7.47 -5.60 10.09
C LYS A 62 8.11 -5.11 11.38
N ALA A 63 9.00 -4.14 11.29
CA ALA A 63 9.74 -3.60 12.44
C ALA A 63 9.87 -2.08 12.33
N PRO A 64 8.75 -1.35 12.48
CA PRO A 64 8.79 0.11 12.36
C PRO A 64 9.70 0.74 13.41
N ASP A 65 10.52 1.68 12.96
CA ASP A 65 11.45 2.42 13.80
C ASP A 65 11.55 3.86 13.28
N ARG A 66 11.70 4.80 14.20
CA ARG A 66 11.84 6.22 13.86
C ARG A 66 13.02 6.45 12.91
N ASP A 67 14.13 5.75 13.12
CA ASP A 67 15.36 5.96 12.36
C ASP A 67 15.25 5.53 10.89
N ILE A 68 14.33 4.64 10.58
CA ILE A 68 14.12 4.15 9.20
C ILE A 68 12.79 4.61 8.60
N SER A 69 12.04 5.45 9.30
CA SER A 69 10.80 6.01 8.79
C SER A 69 11.07 7.04 7.68
N MET A 70 10.23 7.05 6.66
CA MET A 70 10.28 8.05 5.58
C MET A 70 9.54 9.34 5.95
N MET A 71 8.94 9.40 7.13
CA MET A 71 8.20 10.58 7.58
C MET A 71 9.13 11.59 8.24
N SER A 72 8.72 12.87 8.18
CA SER A 72 9.44 13.96 8.83
C SER A 72 9.40 13.81 10.36
N ASP A 73 10.36 14.46 11.04
CA ASP A 73 10.35 14.50 12.51
C ASP A 73 9.06 15.10 13.06
N LEU A 74 8.56 16.15 12.44
CA LEU A 74 7.29 16.76 12.85
C LEU A 74 6.13 15.79 12.77
N PHE A 75 6.04 15.01 11.68
CA PHE A 75 5.02 13.97 11.52
C PHE A 75 5.14 12.93 12.65
N LEU A 76 6.34 12.44 12.90
CA LEU A 76 6.58 11.41 13.91
C LEU A 76 6.31 11.92 15.33
N ASP A 77 6.63 13.18 15.61
CA ASP A 77 6.35 13.81 16.91
C ASP A 77 4.85 14.00 17.14
N THR A 78 4.09 14.25 16.06
CA THR A 78 2.65 14.52 16.14
C THR A 78 1.81 13.25 16.09
N ILE A 79 2.11 12.34 15.16
CA ILE A 79 1.31 11.13 14.88
C ILE A 79 1.92 9.90 15.55
N GLY A 80 3.25 9.86 15.65
CA GLY A 80 3.98 8.72 16.19
C GLY A 80 4.45 7.73 15.13
N VAL A 81 5.21 6.73 15.59
CA VAL A 81 5.68 5.65 14.74
C VAL A 81 4.59 4.59 14.62
N LYS A 82 4.41 4.07 13.41
CA LYS A 82 3.44 3.03 13.13
C LYS A 82 3.73 1.77 13.98
N LYS A 83 2.68 1.07 14.40
CA LYS A 83 2.84 -0.26 15.00
C LYS A 83 3.20 -1.29 13.94
N ALA A 84 3.95 -2.33 14.33
CA ALA A 84 4.29 -3.43 13.45
C ALA A 84 3.04 -4.07 12.84
N THR A 85 3.13 -4.46 11.58
CA THR A 85 2.00 -5.09 10.89
C THR A 85 1.68 -6.46 11.48
N LYS A 86 0.40 -6.82 11.50
CA LYS A 86 -0.08 -8.14 11.88
C LYS A 86 -0.32 -9.05 10.68
N LEU A 87 -0.08 -8.55 9.47
CA LEU A 87 -0.26 -9.33 8.25
C LEU A 87 0.77 -10.45 8.16
N SER A 88 0.36 -11.59 7.59
CA SER A 88 1.29 -12.65 7.23
C SER A 88 2.24 -12.17 6.14
N ASP A 89 3.36 -12.86 5.97
CA ASP A 89 4.33 -12.54 4.91
C ASP A 89 3.68 -12.54 3.53
N HIS A 90 2.81 -13.51 3.27
CA HIS A 90 2.09 -13.61 2.00
C HIS A 90 1.14 -12.42 1.78
N GLN A 91 0.36 -12.07 2.79
CA GLN A 91 -0.57 -10.94 2.73
C GLN A 91 0.17 -9.62 2.54
N LEU A 92 1.26 -9.44 3.27
CA LEU A 92 2.09 -8.23 3.20
C LEU A 92 2.74 -8.08 1.83
N LYS A 93 3.34 -9.14 1.32
CA LYS A 93 3.93 -9.14 -0.02
C LYS A 93 2.90 -8.79 -1.08
N ARG A 94 1.72 -9.39 -1.01
CA ARG A 94 0.64 -9.13 -1.95
C ARG A 94 0.19 -7.66 -1.92
N ALA A 95 0.01 -7.10 -0.74
CA ALA A 95 -0.38 -5.71 -0.58
C ALA A 95 0.70 -4.75 -1.13
N VAL A 96 1.96 -5.03 -0.87
CA VAL A 96 3.09 -4.22 -1.35
C VAL A 96 3.25 -4.34 -2.87
N ASP A 97 3.03 -5.51 -3.44
CA ASP A 97 3.04 -5.70 -4.90
C ASP A 97 1.97 -4.84 -5.58
N ILE A 98 0.77 -4.79 -5.01
CA ILE A 98 -0.31 -3.94 -5.51
C ILE A 98 0.04 -2.45 -5.35
N TYR A 99 0.60 -2.09 -4.22
CA TYR A 99 1.07 -0.73 -3.95
C TYR A 99 2.09 -0.26 -4.99
N TRP A 100 3.05 -1.12 -5.32
CA TRP A 100 4.02 -0.87 -6.39
C TRP A 100 3.33 -0.66 -7.74
N GLN A 101 2.46 -1.58 -8.14
CA GLN A 101 1.75 -1.49 -9.42
C GLN A 101 0.95 -0.20 -9.56
N LYS A 102 0.37 0.24 -8.46
CA LYS A 102 -0.49 1.41 -8.46
C LYS A 102 0.28 2.73 -8.67
N TYR A 103 1.45 2.87 -8.06
CA TYR A 103 2.14 4.16 -8.00
C TYR A 103 3.48 4.20 -8.70
N ASN A 104 4.04 3.08 -9.17
CA ASN A 104 5.33 3.12 -9.83
C ASN A 104 5.25 3.95 -11.11
N VAL A 105 6.29 4.77 -11.33
CA VAL A 105 6.40 5.62 -12.53
C VAL A 105 7.38 5.04 -13.56
N ILE A 106 8.16 4.05 -13.17
CA ILE A 106 9.21 3.47 -14.01
C ILE A 106 8.62 2.85 -15.27
N ASP A 107 7.54 2.09 -15.14
CA ASP A 107 6.85 1.46 -16.26
C ASP A 107 6.14 2.47 -17.17
N LYS A 108 5.85 3.66 -16.65
CA LYS A 108 5.16 4.72 -17.39
C LYS A 108 6.10 5.63 -18.18
N ILE A 109 7.40 5.56 -17.90
CA ILE A 109 8.42 6.38 -18.56
C ILE A 109 8.91 5.71 -19.85
N LYS A 110 8.73 4.41 -19.96
CA LYS A 110 9.18 3.63 -21.15
C LYS A 110 8.45 4.00 -22.41
#